data_831c4fd9ee3416a5e628d67e46ac1065
#
_entry.id   831c4fd9ee3416a5e628d67e46ac1065
#
_cell.length_a   1.000
_cell.length_b   1.000
_cell.length_c   1.000
_cell.angle_alpha   90.00
_cell.angle_beta   90.00
_cell.angle_gamma   90.00
#
_symmetry.space_group_name_H-M   'P 1'
#
loop_
_entity.id
_entity.type
_entity.pdbx_description
1 polymer ?
#
loop_
_entity_poly.entity_id
_entity_poly.type
_entity_poly.pdbx_seq_one_letter_code
_entity_poly.pdbx_strand_id
1 'polypeptide(L)'
;MNGRDFAPHFAASLETGCTSDATELIYNPDTGDIEFVEPAAGGKIMAVITIPVLRPQVGTIRPGTFKYSPCGRRGEMKIIREDISFPVEAIRTALVSFTADEFDPELDISGADVIVCIGSAVKDESVAKYRELAARLGGKLACTRPVADRELLPVKLQVGQSGVMVKPKLYIGFGVSGAVNHITGVDAAKLIAVNTDPNAPIFNYCDYGIVADMDTVCDEMLHQLKK
;
A
#
# COMPACT_ATOMS: atom_id res chain seq x y z
N MET A 1 7.59 -10.98 1.05
CA MET A 1 8.48 -9.87 1.47
C MET A 1 9.93 -10.29 1.69
N ASN A 2 10.29 -11.51 1.34
CA ASN A 2 11.63 -12.08 1.60
C ASN A 2 12.80 -11.24 1.02
N GLY A 3 12.61 -10.62 -0.16
CA GLY A 3 13.67 -9.78 -0.75
C GLY A 3 14.02 -8.55 0.08
N ARG A 4 13.04 -7.97 0.78
CA ARG A 4 13.24 -6.79 1.63
C ARG A 4 14.09 -7.11 2.86
N ASP A 5 13.91 -8.29 3.42
CA ASP A 5 14.72 -8.77 4.54
C ASP A 5 16.11 -9.24 4.09
N PHE A 6 16.17 -9.89 2.92
CA PHE A 6 17.40 -10.49 2.40
C PHE A 6 18.39 -9.44 1.84
N ALA A 7 17.90 -8.46 1.07
CA ALA A 7 18.77 -7.57 0.31
C ALA A 7 19.76 -6.75 1.16
N PRO A 8 19.40 -6.20 2.34
CA PRO A 8 20.36 -5.50 3.19
C PRO A 8 21.47 -6.41 3.73
N HIS A 9 21.14 -7.65 4.13
CA HIS A 9 22.12 -8.61 4.56
C HIS A 9 23.07 -9.02 3.44
N PHE A 10 22.51 -9.23 2.25
CA PHE A 10 23.28 -9.56 1.05
C PHE A 10 24.24 -8.42 0.68
N ALA A 11 23.75 -7.17 0.65
CA ALA A 11 24.58 -6.02 0.36
C ALA A 11 25.70 -5.83 1.40
N ALA A 12 25.37 -6.00 2.69
CA ALA A 12 26.35 -5.92 3.78
C ALA A 12 27.45 -6.99 3.64
N SER A 13 27.08 -8.21 3.24
CA SER A 13 28.07 -9.29 3.01
C SER A 13 29.01 -9.02 1.84
N LEU A 14 28.61 -8.16 0.91
CA LEU A 14 29.38 -7.73 -0.25
C LEU A 14 30.04 -6.35 -0.02
N GLU A 15 29.90 -5.79 1.19
CA GLU A 15 30.41 -4.46 1.54
C GLU A 15 29.96 -3.35 0.57
N THR A 16 28.69 -3.44 0.09
CA THR A 16 28.11 -2.47 -0.85
C THR A 16 26.87 -1.80 -0.26
N GLY A 17 26.40 -0.75 -0.94
CA GLY A 17 25.17 -0.04 -0.58
C GLY A 17 23.90 -0.81 -0.96
N CYS A 18 22.82 -0.55 -0.22
CA CYS A 18 21.49 -1.11 -0.50
C CYS A 18 20.41 -0.03 -0.39
N THR A 19 19.57 0.10 -1.42
CA THR A 19 18.37 0.94 -1.40
C THR A 19 17.14 0.08 -1.19
N SER A 20 16.18 0.58 -0.43
CA SER A 20 14.94 -0.16 -0.12
C SER A 20 13.72 0.52 -0.72
N ASP A 21 12.77 -0.30 -1.22
CA ASP A 21 11.45 0.18 -1.66
C ASP A 21 11.47 1.22 -2.78
N ALA A 22 12.41 1.12 -3.71
CA ALA A 22 12.45 2.00 -4.87
C ALA A 22 11.14 1.92 -5.67
N THR A 23 10.68 3.07 -6.12
CA THR A 23 9.45 3.22 -6.92
C THR A 23 9.74 3.55 -8.38
N GLU A 24 10.98 3.97 -8.68
CA GLU A 24 11.45 4.23 -10.03
C GLU A 24 12.93 3.86 -10.14
N LEU A 25 13.36 3.48 -11.33
CA LEU A 25 14.76 3.22 -11.68
C LEU A 25 15.13 4.09 -12.87
N ILE A 26 16.21 4.85 -12.73
CA ILE A 26 16.74 5.70 -13.80
C ILE A 26 18.10 5.13 -14.19
N TYR A 27 18.28 4.85 -15.49
CA TYR A 27 19.58 4.48 -16.03
C TYR A 27 20.34 5.75 -16.41
N ASN A 28 21.54 5.92 -15.85
CA ASN A 28 22.45 7.00 -16.20
C ASN A 28 23.39 6.53 -17.30
N PRO A 29 23.27 7.02 -18.54
CA PRO A 29 24.09 6.56 -19.67
C PRO A 29 25.56 7.00 -19.56
N ASP A 30 25.86 8.07 -18.83
CA ASP A 30 27.21 8.63 -18.70
C ASP A 30 28.08 7.78 -17.78
N THR A 31 27.49 7.21 -16.72
CA THR A 31 28.19 6.38 -15.73
C THR A 31 27.89 4.89 -15.86
N GLY A 32 26.80 4.52 -16.54
CA GLY A 32 26.29 3.16 -16.62
C GLY A 32 25.58 2.69 -15.33
N ASP A 33 25.30 3.63 -14.42
CA ASP A 33 24.69 3.33 -13.13
C ASP A 33 23.18 3.28 -13.19
N ILE A 34 22.60 2.55 -12.22
CA ILE A 34 21.19 2.63 -11.90
C ILE A 34 21.02 3.57 -10.70
N GLU A 35 20.19 4.58 -10.87
CA GLU A 35 19.75 5.48 -9.82
C GLU A 35 18.39 5.01 -9.32
N PHE A 36 18.27 4.82 -8.01
CA PHE A 36 17.06 4.33 -7.36
C PHE A 36 16.25 5.51 -6.83
N VAL A 37 15.00 5.63 -7.21
CA VAL A 37 14.13 6.70 -6.72
C VAL A 37 13.18 6.13 -5.68
N GLU A 38 13.15 6.72 -4.50
CA GLU A 38 12.28 6.31 -3.40
C GLU A 38 11.56 7.50 -2.76
N PRO A 39 10.30 7.34 -2.33
CA PRO A 39 9.60 8.38 -1.59
C PRO A 39 10.18 8.50 -0.17
N ALA A 40 10.61 9.70 0.18
CA ALA A 40 11.10 10.06 1.51
C ALA A 40 10.19 11.06 2.20
N ALA A 41 10.39 11.28 3.50
CA ALA A 41 9.63 12.23 4.32
C ALA A 41 8.10 12.10 4.16
N GLY A 42 7.60 10.86 4.17
CA GLY A 42 6.16 10.57 3.99
C GLY A 42 5.64 10.83 2.59
N GLY A 43 6.47 10.68 1.57
CA GLY A 43 6.10 10.86 0.17
C GLY A 43 6.13 12.32 -0.32
N LYS A 44 6.57 13.26 0.52
CA LYS A 44 6.70 14.68 0.15
C LYS A 44 7.94 14.97 -0.70
N ILE A 45 8.93 14.10 -0.65
CA ILE A 45 10.20 14.24 -1.35
C ILE A 45 10.46 12.92 -2.07
N MET A 46 10.94 12.98 -3.30
CA MET A 46 11.49 11.85 -4.02
C MET A 46 13.01 11.92 -3.90
N ALA A 47 13.59 10.96 -3.19
CA ALA A 47 15.04 10.85 -3.05
C ALA A 47 15.61 10.02 -4.20
N VAL A 48 16.65 10.51 -4.84
CA VAL A 48 17.43 9.77 -5.83
C VAL A 48 18.68 9.23 -5.13
N ILE A 49 18.77 7.92 -5.04
CA ILE A 49 19.86 7.22 -4.35
C ILE A 49 20.80 6.63 -5.39
N THR A 50 22.09 6.95 -5.26
CA THR A 50 23.14 6.44 -6.13
C THR A 50 24.15 5.62 -5.36
N ILE A 51 24.75 4.62 -6.00
CA ILE A 51 25.85 3.80 -5.47
C ILE A 51 26.98 3.88 -6.48
N PRO A 52 27.75 5.00 -6.52
CA PRO A 52 28.62 5.31 -7.65
C PRO A 52 29.93 4.52 -7.66
N VAL A 53 30.39 4.02 -6.52
CA VAL A 53 31.71 3.38 -6.40
C VAL A 53 31.60 1.88 -6.14
N LEU A 54 30.73 1.50 -5.22
CA LEU A 54 30.60 0.11 -4.77
C LEU A 54 29.77 -0.73 -5.76
N ARG A 55 30.11 -2.01 -5.89
CA ARG A 55 29.43 -2.97 -6.76
C ARG A 55 29.24 -4.32 -6.04
N PRO A 56 28.14 -5.02 -6.35
CA PRO A 56 27.03 -4.63 -7.22
C PRO A 56 26.20 -3.49 -6.63
N GLN A 57 25.42 -2.77 -7.47
CA GLN A 57 24.37 -1.89 -6.99
C GLN A 57 23.17 -2.76 -6.56
N VAL A 58 22.78 -2.67 -5.29
CA VAL A 58 21.73 -3.48 -4.71
C VAL A 58 20.52 -2.62 -4.34
N GLY A 59 19.32 -3.06 -4.70
CA GLY A 59 18.10 -2.39 -4.32
C GLY A 59 16.89 -3.32 -4.33
N THR A 60 15.89 -2.97 -3.54
CA THR A 60 14.58 -3.63 -3.59
C THR A 60 13.56 -2.72 -4.23
N ILE A 61 12.63 -3.31 -4.96
CA ILE A 61 11.55 -2.61 -5.65
C ILE A 61 10.26 -2.81 -4.86
N ARG A 62 9.49 -1.75 -4.70
CA ARG A 62 8.17 -1.83 -4.09
C ARG A 62 7.23 -2.64 -4.98
N PRO A 63 6.58 -3.68 -4.47
CA PRO A 63 5.64 -4.46 -5.26
C PRO A 63 4.52 -3.60 -5.87
N GLY A 64 4.13 -3.91 -7.11
CA GLY A 64 3.05 -3.21 -7.81
C GLY A 64 3.38 -1.82 -8.35
N THR A 65 4.63 -1.34 -8.21
CA THR A 65 5.03 -0.01 -8.69
C THR A 65 5.19 0.03 -10.20
N PHE A 66 5.81 -1.00 -10.79
CA PHE A 66 6.05 -1.05 -12.23
C PHE A 66 4.87 -1.71 -12.93
N LYS A 67 4.32 -1.02 -13.93
CA LYS A 67 3.33 -1.61 -14.83
C LYS A 67 4.04 -2.43 -15.89
N TYR A 68 3.46 -3.61 -16.21
CA TYR A 68 3.97 -4.39 -17.34
C TYR A 68 3.88 -3.57 -18.64
N SER A 69 5.00 -3.44 -19.32
CA SER A 69 5.08 -2.84 -20.65
C SER A 69 5.86 -3.79 -21.56
N PRO A 70 5.29 -4.28 -22.66
CA PRO A 70 6.00 -5.14 -23.59
C PRO A 70 7.14 -4.33 -24.25
N CYS A 71 8.37 -4.75 -24.08
CA CYS A 71 9.54 -4.07 -24.61
C CYS A 71 9.79 -4.33 -26.11
N GLY A 72 8.95 -5.13 -26.78
CA GLY A 72 9.08 -5.48 -28.19
C GLY A 72 10.29 -6.36 -28.55
N ARG A 73 11.21 -6.58 -27.62
CA ARG A 73 12.37 -7.47 -27.81
C ARG A 73 12.06 -8.83 -27.18
N ARG A 74 12.03 -9.89 -27.99
CA ARG A 74 12.05 -11.26 -27.51
C ARG A 74 13.50 -11.71 -27.44
N GLY A 75 14.07 -11.75 -26.23
CA GLY A 75 15.33 -12.41 -25.98
C GLY A 75 15.11 -13.88 -25.61
N GLU A 76 16.10 -14.73 -25.80
CA GLU A 76 16.09 -16.06 -25.22
C GLU A 76 16.24 -15.96 -23.71
N MET A 77 15.29 -16.53 -22.96
CA MET A 77 15.35 -16.59 -21.51
C MET A 77 16.24 -17.76 -21.09
N LYS A 78 17.37 -17.45 -20.44
CA LYS A 78 18.23 -18.46 -19.80
C LYS A 78 17.78 -18.64 -18.35
N ILE A 79 17.27 -19.82 -18.01
CA ILE A 79 16.94 -20.20 -16.64
C ILE A 79 18.11 -20.99 -16.07
N ILE A 80 18.72 -20.48 -15.01
CA ILE A 80 19.77 -21.16 -14.25
C ILE A 80 19.11 -21.62 -12.94
N ARG A 81 19.20 -22.93 -12.68
CA ARG A 81 18.74 -23.53 -11.42
C ARG A 81 19.96 -23.95 -10.64
N GLU A 82 20.08 -23.45 -9.43
CA GLU A 82 21.14 -23.78 -8.50
C GLU A 82 20.56 -24.56 -7.32
N ASP A 83 21.16 -25.70 -7.01
CA ASP A 83 20.82 -26.48 -5.81
C ASP A 83 21.61 -25.93 -4.63
N ILE A 84 20.95 -25.16 -3.77
CA ILE A 84 21.55 -24.54 -2.60
C ILE A 84 21.27 -25.41 -1.37
N SER A 85 22.31 -25.95 -0.75
CA SER A 85 22.23 -26.62 0.54
C SER A 85 22.76 -25.71 1.64
N PHE A 86 22.04 -25.63 2.76
CA PHE A 86 22.49 -24.92 3.95
C PHE A 86 22.98 -25.93 4.99
N PRO A 87 24.18 -25.74 5.57
CA PRO A 87 24.61 -26.54 6.72
C PRO A 87 23.61 -26.39 7.86
N VAL A 88 23.15 -27.48 8.45
CA VAL A 88 22.15 -27.48 9.51
C VAL A 88 22.60 -26.61 10.68
N GLU A 89 23.91 -26.57 10.94
CA GLU A 89 24.56 -25.80 12.01
C GLU A 89 24.46 -24.28 11.78
N ALA A 90 24.27 -23.84 10.53
CA ALA A 90 24.09 -22.43 10.20
C ALA A 90 22.65 -21.93 10.47
N ILE A 91 21.70 -22.85 10.64
CA ILE A 91 20.29 -22.51 10.87
C ILE A 91 20.11 -22.24 12.37
N ARG A 92 19.95 -20.96 12.72
CA ARG A 92 19.80 -20.52 14.12
C ARG A 92 18.36 -20.42 14.60
N THR A 93 17.40 -20.65 13.71
CA THR A 93 15.97 -20.54 14.00
C THR A 93 15.27 -21.85 13.65
N ALA A 94 14.26 -22.20 14.43
CA ALA A 94 13.39 -23.33 14.13
C ALA A 94 11.95 -22.87 14.02
N LEU A 95 11.22 -23.39 13.03
CA LEU A 95 9.79 -23.18 12.93
C LEU A 95 9.11 -23.97 14.04
N VAL A 96 8.55 -23.27 15.03
CA VAL A 96 7.85 -23.88 16.16
C VAL A 96 6.43 -24.29 15.75
N SER A 97 5.75 -23.42 15.07
CA SER A 97 4.41 -23.68 14.53
C SER A 97 4.12 -22.81 13.33
N PHE A 98 3.29 -23.28 12.43
CA PHE A 98 2.75 -22.52 11.31
C PHE A 98 1.24 -22.68 11.29
N THR A 99 0.54 -21.58 11.46
CA THR A 99 -0.90 -21.52 11.25
C THR A 99 -1.13 -20.71 9.98
N ALA A 100 -1.62 -21.35 8.94
CA ALA A 100 -2.00 -20.64 7.73
C ALA A 100 -3.22 -19.76 8.05
N ASP A 101 -3.13 -18.47 7.72
CA ASP A 101 -4.31 -17.62 7.69
C ASP A 101 -5.26 -18.15 6.61
N GLU A 102 -6.49 -18.46 6.96
CA GLU A 102 -7.51 -18.75 5.96
C GLU A 102 -7.72 -17.48 5.10
N PHE A 103 -7.64 -17.68 3.78
CA PHE A 103 -7.96 -16.60 2.85
C PHE A 103 -9.46 -16.32 2.91
N ASP A 104 -9.80 -15.16 3.44
CA ASP A 104 -11.17 -14.65 3.41
C ASP A 104 -11.27 -13.56 2.33
N PRO A 105 -11.97 -13.85 1.21
CA PRO A 105 -12.15 -12.88 0.13
C PRO A 105 -12.83 -11.57 0.59
N GLU A 106 -13.64 -11.61 1.66
CA GLU A 106 -14.29 -10.42 2.20
C GLU A 106 -13.31 -9.47 2.88
N LEU A 107 -12.19 -9.99 3.37
CA LEU A 107 -11.12 -9.22 4.02
C LEU A 107 -10.01 -8.80 3.06
N ASP A 108 -10.02 -9.25 1.81
CA ASP A 108 -9.04 -8.81 0.81
C ASP A 108 -9.56 -7.55 0.09
N ILE A 109 -8.94 -6.42 0.43
CA ILE A 109 -9.24 -5.11 -0.17
C ILE A 109 -8.22 -4.68 -1.22
N SER A 110 -7.17 -5.47 -1.46
CA SER A 110 -6.03 -5.07 -2.30
C SER A 110 -6.39 -4.88 -3.77
N GLY A 111 -7.35 -5.68 -4.26
CA GLY A 111 -7.82 -5.64 -5.66
C GLY A 111 -9.18 -4.97 -5.85
N ALA A 112 -9.73 -4.30 -4.84
CA ALA A 112 -11.06 -3.71 -4.93
C ALA A 112 -11.09 -2.48 -5.86
N ASP A 113 -12.04 -2.44 -6.79
CA ASP A 113 -12.28 -1.31 -7.68
C ASP A 113 -12.88 -0.10 -6.94
N VAL A 114 -13.66 -0.35 -5.89
CA VAL A 114 -14.28 0.68 -5.06
C VAL A 114 -13.96 0.41 -3.59
N ILE A 115 -13.51 1.42 -2.88
CA ILE A 115 -13.24 1.36 -1.44
C ILE A 115 -14.03 2.45 -0.71
N VAL A 116 -14.82 2.05 0.27
CA VAL A 116 -15.40 2.92 1.28
C VAL A 116 -14.55 2.80 2.53
N CYS A 117 -13.85 3.85 2.91
CA CYS A 117 -12.96 3.84 4.06
C CYS A 117 -13.50 4.72 5.19
N ILE A 118 -13.53 4.19 6.41
CA ILE A 118 -14.00 4.90 7.59
C ILE A 118 -12.84 5.31 8.50
N GLY A 119 -12.90 6.54 8.98
CA GLY A 119 -11.92 7.12 9.90
C GLY A 119 -12.31 6.99 11.37
N SER A 120 -11.49 7.58 12.25
CA SER A 120 -11.62 7.48 13.71
C SER A 120 -12.90 8.05 14.30
N ALA A 121 -13.59 8.94 13.58
CA ALA A 121 -14.85 9.55 14.01
C ALA A 121 -16.05 8.62 13.88
N VAL A 122 -15.90 7.44 13.27
CA VAL A 122 -16.98 6.46 13.12
C VAL A 122 -17.51 6.01 14.49
N LYS A 123 -18.82 5.91 14.61
CA LYS A 123 -19.49 5.30 15.76
C LYS A 123 -19.64 3.81 15.50
N ASP A 124 -19.57 3.01 16.56
CA ASP A 124 -19.63 1.55 16.48
C ASP A 124 -20.92 1.07 15.80
N GLU A 125 -22.04 1.69 16.18
CA GLU A 125 -23.36 1.39 15.60
C GLU A 125 -23.50 1.77 14.12
N SER A 126 -22.64 2.69 13.62
CA SER A 126 -22.68 3.18 12.24
C SER A 126 -21.92 2.29 11.26
N VAL A 127 -21.06 1.39 11.72
CA VAL A 127 -20.20 0.57 10.84
C VAL A 127 -21.02 -0.24 9.82
N ALA A 128 -22.16 -0.77 10.25
CA ALA A 128 -23.03 -1.60 9.40
C ALA A 128 -23.52 -0.85 8.14
N LYS A 129 -23.85 0.44 8.25
CA LYS A 129 -24.30 1.23 7.10
C LYS A 129 -23.21 1.54 6.10
N TYR A 130 -21.96 1.71 6.53
CA TYR A 130 -20.82 1.88 5.62
C TYR A 130 -20.49 0.58 4.89
N ARG A 131 -20.69 -0.57 5.54
CA ARG A 131 -20.59 -1.88 4.90
C ARG A 131 -21.67 -2.04 3.84
N GLU A 132 -22.91 -1.64 4.13
CA GLU A 132 -24.00 -1.63 3.16
C GLU A 132 -23.70 -0.71 1.98
N LEU A 133 -23.20 0.50 2.24
CA LEU A 133 -22.81 1.42 1.18
C LEU A 133 -21.72 0.83 0.28
N ALA A 134 -20.67 0.25 0.87
CA ALA A 134 -19.62 -0.41 0.11
C ALA A 134 -20.17 -1.53 -0.78
N ALA A 135 -21.03 -2.39 -0.23
CA ALA A 135 -21.65 -3.49 -0.97
C ALA A 135 -22.53 -2.99 -2.14
N ARG A 136 -23.34 -1.94 -1.92
CA ARG A 136 -24.18 -1.35 -2.99
C ARG A 136 -23.38 -0.70 -4.10
N LEU A 137 -22.19 -0.20 -3.80
CA LEU A 137 -21.25 0.34 -4.79
C LEU A 137 -20.39 -0.75 -5.46
N GLY A 138 -20.61 -2.04 -5.12
CA GLY A 138 -19.81 -3.15 -5.62
C GLY A 138 -18.37 -3.11 -5.13
N GLY A 139 -18.13 -2.48 -3.98
CA GLY A 139 -16.83 -2.27 -3.39
C GLY A 139 -16.63 -2.97 -2.05
N LYS A 140 -15.56 -2.62 -1.37
CA LYS A 140 -15.18 -3.15 -0.06
C LYS A 140 -15.12 -2.05 0.99
N LEU A 141 -15.45 -2.43 2.24
CA LEU A 141 -15.25 -1.57 3.40
C LEU A 141 -13.79 -1.67 3.84
N ALA A 142 -13.19 -0.52 4.13
CA ALA A 142 -11.85 -0.41 4.68
C ALA A 142 -11.82 0.58 5.85
N CYS A 143 -10.70 0.66 6.54
CA CYS A 143 -10.58 1.56 7.68
C CYS A 143 -9.19 2.18 7.80
N THR A 144 -9.13 3.25 8.58
CA THR A 144 -7.87 3.83 9.06
C THR A 144 -7.35 3.05 10.27
N ARG A 145 -6.05 3.18 10.57
CA ARG A 145 -5.41 2.50 11.71
C ARG A 145 -6.16 2.71 13.05
N PRO A 146 -6.60 3.93 13.45
CA PRO A 146 -7.32 4.10 14.71
C PRO A 146 -8.62 3.30 14.82
N VAL A 147 -9.25 2.95 13.70
CA VAL A 147 -10.45 2.09 13.70
C VAL A 147 -10.07 0.63 13.93
N ALA A 148 -8.98 0.17 13.30
CA ALA A 148 -8.44 -1.16 13.52
C ALA A 148 -7.90 -1.33 14.96
N ASP A 149 -7.20 -0.33 15.50
CA ASP A 149 -6.69 -0.31 16.87
C ASP A 149 -7.82 -0.37 17.93
N ARG A 150 -9.04 0.09 17.58
CA ARG A 150 -10.27 -0.06 18.39
C ARG A 150 -10.97 -1.39 18.18
N GLU A 151 -10.44 -2.28 17.35
CA GLU A 151 -11.02 -3.59 17.02
C GLU A 151 -12.43 -3.53 16.38
N LEU A 152 -12.84 -2.37 15.84
CA LEU A 152 -14.13 -2.23 15.15
C LEU A 152 -14.12 -2.93 13.79
N LEU A 153 -12.96 -3.00 13.14
CA LEU A 153 -12.74 -3.75 11.91
C LEU A 153 -11.41 -4.50 12.00
N PRO A 154 -11.31 -5.67 11.36
CA PRO A 154 -10.06 -6.43 11.30
C PRO A 154 -8.90 -5.62 10.72
N VAL A 155 -7.69 -5.82 11.25
CA VAL A 155 -6.45 -5.17 10.76
C VAL A 155 -6.22 -5.43 9.27
N LYS A 156 -6.71 -6.53 8.73
CA LYS A 156 -6.66 -6.86 7.29
C LYS A 156 -7.40 -5.84 6.41
N LEU A 157 -8.32 -5.05 6.98
CA LEU A 157 -9.06 -3.97 6.30
C LEU A 157 -8.40 -2.59 6.52
N GLN A 158 -7.29 -2.52 7.23
CA GLN A 158 -6.57 -1.27 7.45
C GLN A 158 -5.84 -0.84 6.18
N VAL A 159 -6.10 0.39 5.72
CA VAL A 159 -5.36 1.03 4.61
C VAL A 159 -4.25 1.92 5.17
N GLY A 160 -3.09 1.89 4.54
CA GLY A 160 -1.98 2.78 4.88
C GLY A 160 -0.61 2.12 4.78
N GLN A 161 0.43 2.84 5.15
CA GLN A 161 1.83 2.40 5.11
C GLN A 161 2.07 1.11 5.92
N SER A 162 1.40 0.96 7.05
CA SER A 162 1.48 -0.23 7.93
C SER A 162 0.35 -1.24 7.69
N GLY A 163 -0.52 -0.99 6.72
CA GLY A 163 -1.64 -1.83 6.34
C GLY A 163 -1.57 -2.24 4.88
N VAL A 164 -2.74 -2.34 4.27
CA VAL A 164 -2.90 -2.69 2.85
C VAL A 164 -2.73 -1.44 1.99
N MET A 165 -1.94 -1.55 0.92
CA MET A 165 -1.90 -0.54 -0.14
C MET A 165 -2.99 -0.85 -1.15
N VAL A 166 -3.78 0.16 -1.51
CA VAL A 166 -4.94 0.00 -2.38
C VAL A 166 -4.87 0.92 -3.60
N LYS A 167 -5.35 0.41 -4.74
CA LYS A 167 -5.39 1.15 -6.02
C LYS A 167 -6.79 1.12 -6.64
N PRO A 168 -7.82 1.63 -5.95
CA PRO A 168 -9.18 1.58 -6.44
C PRO A 168 -9.40 2.59 -7.57
N LYS A 169 -10.41 2.34 -8.40
CA LYS A 169 -10.96 3.34 -9.32
C LYS A 169 -11.65 4.47 -8.56
N LEU A 170 -12.30 4.14 -7.43
CA LEU A 170 -12.98 5.08 -6.56
C LEU A 170 -12.66 4.78 -5.09
N TYR A 171 -12.16 5.77 -4.40
CA TYR A 171 -11.98 5.77 -2.95
C TYR A 171 -12.88 6.82 -2.32
N ILE A 172 -13.69 6.44 -1.33
CA ILE A 172 -14.54 7.36 -0.56
C ILE A 172 -14.11 7.29 0.90
N GLY A 173 -13.54 8.37 1.41
CA GLY A 173 -13.09 8.49 2.80
C GLY A 173 -14.11 9.23 3.67
N PHE A 174 -14.69 8.53 4.65
CA PHE A 174 -15.62 9.10 5.63
C PHE A 174 -14.91 9.33 6.96
N GLY A 175 -14.80 10.58 7.39
CA GLY A 175 -14.12 10.94 8.65
C GLY A 175 -12.64 10.59 8.68
N VAL A 176 -12.01 10.43 7.52
CA VAL A 176 -10.58 10.18 7.37
C VAL A 176 -9.84 11.52 7.48
N SER A 177 -8.83 11.60 8.33
CA SER A 177 -8.07 12.84 8.55
C SER A 177 -7.12 13.21 7.40
N GLY A 178 -6.65 12.21 6.65
CA GLY A 178 -5.62 12.43 5.63
C GLY A 178 -4.20 12.43 6.17
N ALA A 179 -3.96 11.76 7.30
CA ALA A 179 -2.61 11.54 7.82
C ALA A 179 -1.72 10.89 6.76
N VAL A 180 -0.46 11.33 6.66
CA VAL A 180 0.49 10.90 5.62
C VAL A 180 0.61 9.39 5.56
N ASN A 181 0.72 8.71 6.71
CA ASN A 181 0.84 7.25 6.77
C ASN A 181 -0.40 6.51 6.21
N HIS A 182 -1.56 7.15 6.20
CA HIS A 182 -2.76 6.59 5.57
C HIS A 182 -2.76 6.85 4.07
N ILE A 183 -2.55 8.11 3.67
CA ILE A 183 -2.61 8.53 2.26
C ILE A 183 -1.53 7.86 1.41
N THR A 184 -0.36 7.58 1.95
CA THR A 184 0.68 6.82 1.23
C THR A 184 0.26 5.39 0.84
N GLY A 185 -0.78 4.86 1.49
CA GLY A 185 -1.38 3.57 1.12
C GLY A 185 -2.52 3.68 0.10
N VAL A 186 -2.88 4.88 -0.37
CA VAL A 186 -4.00 5.11 -1.29
C VAL A 186 -3.49 5.68 -2.61
N ASP A 187 -3.66 4.90 -3.70
CA ASP A 187 -3.37 5.30 -5.08
C ASP A 187 -4.66 5.19 -5.90
N ALA A 188 -5.64 6.02 -5.57
CA ALA A 188 -6.97 5.98 -6.17
C ALA A 188 -7.03 6.79 -7.46
N ALA A 189 -7.77 6.31 -8.48
CA ALA A 189 -8.04 7.09 -9.70
C ALA A 189 -8.96 8.28 -9.42
N LYS A 190 -9.90 8.14 -8.46
CA LYS A 190 -10.76 9.19 -7.92
C LYS A 190 -10.88 9.06 -6.41
N LEU A 191 -10.71 10.18 -5.70
CA LEU A 191 -10.84 10.26 -4.26
C LEU A 191 -11.93 11.27 -3.87
N ILE A 192 -12.92 10.77 -3.12
CA ILE A 192 -13.96 11.60 -2.48
C ILE A 192 -13.68 11.62 -0.99
N ALA A 193 -13.66 12.79 -0.38
CA ALA A 193 -13.47 12.96 1.06
C ALA A 193 -14.69 13.58 1.70
N VAL A 194 -15.14 13.00 2.81
CA VAL A 194 -16.21 13.52 3.68
C VAL A 194 -15.64 13.74 5.07
N ASN A 195 -15.64 14.99 5.53
CA ASN A 195 -15.16 15.34 6.87
C ASN A 195 -15.89 16.56 7.39
N THR A 196 -16.11 16.66 8.69
CA THR A 196 -16.70 17.83 9.35
C THR A 196 -15.70 18.98 9.51
N ASP A 197 -14.40 18.67 9.60
CA ASP A 197 -13.34 19.67 9.67
C ASP A 197 -12.96 20.14 8.24
N PRO A 198 -13.26 21.39 7.86
CA PRO A 198 -12.91 21.92 6.55
C PRO A 198 -11.40 22.02 6.30
N ASN A 199 -10.58 21.94 7.36
CA ASN A 199 -9.13 22.00 7.29
C ASN A 199 -8.48 20.60 7.35
N ALA A 200 -9.27 19.53 7.32
CA ALA A 200 -8.73 18.17 7.35
C ALA A 200 -7.76 17.96 6.19
N PRO A 201 -6.53 17.49 6.45
CA PRO A 201 -5.49 17.29 5.42
C PRO A 201 -5.93 16.45 4.23
N ILE A 202 -6.94 15.58 4.37
CA ILE A 202 -7.44 14.74 3.28
C ILE A 202 -7.95 15.57 2.10
N PHE A 203 -8.46 16.79 2.35
CA PHE A 203 -8.94 17.67 1.29
C PHE A 203 -7.84 18.15 0.34
N ASN A 204 -6.57 18.06 0.73
CA ASN A 204 -5.45 18.36 -0.16
C ASN A 204 -5.16 17.24 -1.17
N TYR A 205 -5.78 16.08 -1.00
CA TYR A 205 -5.54 14.88 -1.82
C TYR A 205 -6.78 14.42 -2.59
N CYS A 206 -7.96 14.99 -2.30
CA CYS A 206 -9.21 14.54 -2.92
C CYS A 206 -9.53 15.28 -4.22
N ASP A 207 -10.23 14.59 -5.11
CA ASP A 207 -10.86 15.20 -6.29
C ASP A 207 -12.14 15.96 -5.89
N TYR A 208 -12.90 15.42 -4.91
CA TYR A 208 -14.13 16.01 -4.40
C TYR A 208 -14.15 15.98 -2.88
N GLY A 209 -14.36 17.14 -2.27
CA GLY A 209 -14.47 17.30 -0.81
C GLY A 209 -15.88 17.68 -0.40
N ILE A 210 -16.41 17.02 0.61
CA ILE A 210 -17.71 17.31 1.21
C ILE A 210 -17.49 17.64 2.67
N VAL A 211 -17.75 18.89 3.05
CA VAL A 211 -17.67 19.35 4.44
C VAL A 211 -19.03 19.12 5.09
N ALA A 212 -19.23 17.95 5.69
CA ALA A 212 -20.48 17.55 6.31
C ALA A 212 -20.27 16.42 7.32
N ASP A 213 -21.30 16.11 8.09
CA ASP A 213 -21.35 14.93 8.94
C ASP A 213 -21.33 13.67 8.08
N MET A 214 -20.44 12.74 8.42
CA MET A 214 -20.19 11.53 7.64
C MET A 214 -21.40 10.59 7.62
N ASP A 215 -22.14 10.50 8.72
CA ASP A 215 -23.30 9.65 8.81
C ASP A 215 -24.45 10.17 7.96
N THR A 216 -24.67 11.49 7.96
CA THR A 216 -25.68 12.15 7.13
C THR A 216 -25.40 11.94 5.62
N VAL A 217 -24.15 12.10 5.20
CA VAL A 217 -23.77 11.89 3.79
C VAL A 217 -23.94 10.42 3.40
N CYS A 218 -23.53 9.48 4.27
CA CYS A 218 -23.72 8.05 4.02
C CYS A 218 -25.20 7.70 3.85
N ASP A 219 -26.07 8.20 4.73
CA ASP A 219 -27.52 7.95 4.68
C ASP A 219 -28.14 8.49 3.39
N GLU A 220 -27.74 9.69 2.95
CA GLU A 220 -28.20 10.26 1.67
C GLU A 220 -27.71 9.44 0.47
N MET A 221 -26.46 9.02 0.47
CA MET A 221 -25.93 8.15 -0.60
C MET A 221 -26.71 6.82 -0.66
N LEU A 222 -26.97 6.19 0.48
CA LEU A 222 -27.78 4.97 0.55
C LEU A 222 -29.21 5.19 0.05
N HIS A 223 -29.80 6.36 0.31
CA HIS A 223 -31.12 6.73 -0.17
C HIS A 223 -31.14 6.87 -1.70
N GLN A 224 -30.13 7.54 -2.28
CA GLN A 224 -30.05 7.74 -3.72
C GLN A 224 -29.78 6.43 -4.48
N LEU A 225 -29.03 5.51 -3.90
CA LEU A 225 -28.73 4.19 -4.48
C LEU A 225 -29.93 3.20 -4.39
N LYS A 226 -31.05 3.58 -3.78
CA LYS A 226 -32.32 2.79 -3.77
C LYS A 226 -33.19 3.05 -4.99
N LYS A 227 -32.90 4.09 -5.75
CA LYS A 227 -33.61 4.46 -6.97
C LYS A 227 -32.97 3.78 -8.19
#